data_871f71cde36f6fbacfea928096d43e62
#
_entry.id   871f71cde36f6fbacfea928096d43e62
#
_cell.length_a   1.000
_cell.length_b   1.000
_cell.length_c   1.000
_cell.angle_alpha   90.00
_cell.angle_beta   90.00
_cell.angle_gamma   90.00
#
_symmetry.space_group_name_H-M   'P 1'
#
loop_
_entity.id
_entity.type
_entity.pdbx_description
1 polymer ?
#
loop_
_entity_poly.entity_id
_entity_poly.type
_entity_poly.pdbx_seq_one_letter_code
_entity_poly.pdbx_strand_id
1 'polypeptide(L)'
;MNKRTLGAVGLAAAAALVLSSCSGGGDTAEPGEDGLIPVNVAVIPIVDTAALWLGVEQGFFEDEGLDVEIDTAAGGAAIVPGVVSGDFEFGFSNYVSLYFANDRGLGLSVVANGVTAGADLERDFGGVVVSADSDIETAADLSGRTVSVNTLANIGDSTVSQIVNDDGGDASTIEFVEVGFPDAPAALEGGQIDAAWIVEPFLTQAVDAGARVVTYNFNGFDPELDVAGYFTSERMIAENPEVVDSFRSAMNTSLEFAEANPDEVRDILTTYTTLTPELIEQIALPRFRAEVDLDAAQRLADAAVEFSGLPSAPDLDAFFVLE
;
A
#
# COMPACT_ATOMS: atom_id res chain seq x y z
N MET A 1 4.42 -89.70 -19.64
CA MET A 1 3.74 -89.85 -20.96
C MET A 1 3.02 -88.55 -21.26
N ASN A 2 3.26 -88.06 -22.54
CA ASN A 2 2.60 -86.95 -23.25
C ASN A 2 2.80 -85.51 -22.73
N LYS A 3 3.78 -84.80 -23.24
CA LYS A 3 3.87 -83.88 -24.39
C LYS A 3 2.56 -83.22 -24.79
N ARG A 4 2.54 -81.86 -24.70
CA ARG A 4 2.15 -80.99 -25.84
C ARG A 4 2.54 -79.52 -25.55
N THR A 5 3.35 -79.06 -26.44
CA THR A 5 3.74 -77.68 -26.82
C THR A 5 2.58 -76.90 -27.39
N LEU A 6 2.63 -75.60 -27.31
CA LEU A 6 2.25 -74.46 -28.20
C LEU A 6 1.88 -73.28 -27.25
N GLY A 7 2.21 -72.07 -27.50
CA GLY A 7 2.79 -71.34 -28.61
C GLY A 7 2.93 -69.90 -28.16
N ALA A 8 4.02 -69.28 -28.52
CA ALA A 8 4.32 -67.88 -28.27
C ALA A 8 3.47 -66.96 -29.16
N VAL A 9 2.83 -65.97 -28.57
CA VAL A 9 2.41 -64.78 -29.33
C VAL A 9 2.93 -63.58 -28.58
N GLY A 10 3.93 -62.97 -29.17
CA GLY A 10 4.49 -61.70 -28.67
C GLY A 10 3.55 -60.55 -28.99
N LEU A 11 3.26 -59.75 -27.97
CA LEU A 11 2.65 -58.43 -28.13
C LEU A 11 3.69 -57.42 -27.66
N ALA A 12 4.33 -56.78 -28.64
CA ALA A 12 5.21 -55.63 -28.41
C ALA A 12 4.33 -54.41 -28.03
N ALA A 13 4.28 -54.09 -26.76
CA ALA A 13 3.71 -52.79 -26.28
C ALA A 13 4.83 -51.77 -26.39
N ALA A 14 4.72 -50.88 -27.38
CA ALA A 14 5.53 -49.67 -27.46
C ALA A 14 5.12 -48.71 -26.33
N ALA A 15 5.92 -48.64 -25.28
CA ALA A 15 5.82 -47.62 -24.26
C ALA A 15 6.36 -46.30 -24.86
N ALA A 16 5.46 -45.42 -25.25
CA ALA A 16 5.81 -44.02 -25.52
C ALA A 16 6.14 -43.35 -24.18
N LEU A 17 7.42 -43.19 -23.89
CA LEU A 17 7.94 -42.30 -22.85
C LEU A 17 7.67 -40.87 -23.31
N VAL A 18 6.61 -40.26 -22.76
CA VAL A 18 6.44 -38.81 -22.79
C VAL A 18 7.48 -38.26 -21.83
N LEU A 19 8.58 -37.80 -22.37
CA LEU A 19 9.54 -36.93 -21.67
C LEU A 19 8.83 -35.60 -21.49
N SER A 20 8.17 -35.42 -20.34
CA SER A 20 7.88 -34.10 -19.83
C SER A 20 9.21 -33.41 -19.57
N SER A 21 9.65 -32.58 -20.50
CA SER A 21 10.73 -31.64 -20.27
C SER A 21 10.21 -30.64 -19.22
N CYS A 22 10.68 -30.75 -17.99
CA CYS A 22 10.69 -29.61 -17.08
C CYS A 22 11.65 -28.59 -17.71
N SER A 23 11.13 -27.78 -18.59
CA SER A 23 11.72 -26.50 -18.95
C SER A 23 11.51 -25.61 -17.71
N GLY A 24 12.58 -25.25 -17.03
CA GLY A 24 12.58 -24.15 -16.09
C GLY A 24 12.43 -22.86 -16.90
N GLY A 25 11.21 -22.52 -17.25
CA GLY A 25 10.80 -21.23 -17.74
C GLY A 25 10.10 -20.53 -16.57
N GLY A 26 10.33 -19.24 -16.38
CA GLY A 26 9.54 -18.43 -15.48
C GLY A 26 8.05 -18.64 -15.77
N ASP A 27 7.25 -18.68 -14.72
CA ASP A 27 5.80 -18.77 -14.86
C ASP A 27 5.30 -17.45 -15.49
N THR A 28 5.14 -17.46 -16.82
CA THR A 28 4.42 -16.38 -17.50
C THR A 28 2.94 -16.52 -17.14
N ALA A 29 2.31 -15.43 -16.71
CA ALA A 29 0.90 -15.39 -16.41
C ALA A 29 0.09 -15.81 -17.67
N GLU A 30 -0.71 -16.86 -17.52
CA GLU A 30 -1.54 -17.37 -18.62
C GLU A 30 -3.00 -16.99 -18.40
N PRO A 31 -3.76 -16.60 -19.46
CA PRO A 31 -5.17 -16.28 -19.34
C PRO A 31 -6.01 -17.45 -18.82
N GLY A 32 -6.99 -17.15 -17.96
CA GLY A 32 -8.01 -18.08 -17.51
C GLY A 32 -8.98 -18.54 -18.61
N GLU A 33 -10.04 -19.27 -18.23
CA GLU A 33 -11.06 -19.76 -19.17
C GLU A 33 -11.87 -18.62 -19.83
N ASP A 34 -11.94 -17.48 -19.19
CA ASP A 34 -12.60 -16.22 -19.64
C ASP A 34 -11.70 -15.37 -20.54
N GLY A 35 -10.42 -15.71 -20.64
CA GLY A 35 -9.41 -14.99 -21.42
C GLY A 35 -8.74 -13.84 -20.65
N LEU A 36 -9.05 -13.66 -19.36
CA LEU A 36 -8.41 -12.69 -18.47
C LEU A 36 -7.21 -13.31 -17.75
N ILE A 37 -6.22 -12.52 -17.42
CA ILE A 37 -5.06 -12.94 -16.64
C ILE A 37 -5.37 -12.71 -15.15
N PRO A 38 -5.37 -13.77 -14.31
CA PRO A 38 -5.60 -13.60 -12.88
C PRO A 38 -4.44 -12.85 -12.22
N VAL A 39 -4.77 -11.87 -11.39
CA VAL A 39 -3.82 -11.00 -10.68
C VAL A 39 -4.29 -10.80 -9.25
N ASN A 40 -3.44 -11.18 -8.28
CA ASN A 40 -3.70 -10.97 -6.86
C ASN A 40 -3.01 -9.69 -6.39
N VAL A 41 -3.78 -8.78 -5.81
CA VAL A 41 -3.30 -7.48 -5.33
C VAL A 41 -3.53 -7.37 -3.83
N ALA A 42 -2.46 -7.28 -3.05
CA ALA A 42 -2.55 -7.13 -1.60
C ALA A 42 -2.56 -5.65 -1.19
N VAL A 43 -3.56 -5.26 -0.39
CA VAL A 43 -3.77 -3.86 0.03
C VAL A 43 -4.09 -3.74 1.51
N ILE A 44 -4.08 -2.51 2.03
CA ILE A 44 -4.61 -2.16 3.34
C ILE A 44 -6.04 -1.62 3.12
N PRO A 45 -7.07 -2.04 3.92
CA PRO A 45 -8.43 -1.55 3.73
C PRO A 45 -8.61 -0.14 4.33
N ILE A 46 -8.02 0.86 3.69
CA ILE A 46 -8.03 2.29 4.04
C ILE A 46 -8.48 3.13 2.83
N VAL A 47 -8.71 4.42 3.04
CA VAL A 47 -9.15 5.35 1.98
C VAL A 47 -8.17 5.40 0.81
N ASP A 48 -6.90 5.21 1.08
CA ASP A 48 -5.80 5.25 0.11
C ASP A 48 -5.98 4.27 -1.05
N THR A 49 -6.68 3.16 -0.82
CA THR A 49 -6.84 2.11 -1.83
C THR A 49 -8.18 2.16 -2.57
N ALA A 50 -8.98 3.20 -2.33
CA ALA A 50 -10.32 3.33 -2.92
C ALA A 50 -10.30 3.29 -4.45
N ALA A 51 -9.29 3.88 -5.10
CA ALA A 51 -9.18 3.89 -6.56
C ALA A 51 -9.04 2.47 -7.15
N LEU A 52 -8.33 1.56 -6.48
CA LEU A 52 -8.23 0.16 -6.93
C LEU A 52 -9.60 -0.53 -6.86
N TRP A 53 -10.31 -0.40 -5.73
CA TRP A 53 -11.64 -0.99 -5.54
C TRP A 53 -12.63 -0.46 -6.58
N LEU A 54 -12.60 0.86 -6.86
CA LEU A 54 -13.39 1.46 -7.92
C LEU A 54 -13.01 0.92 -9.31
N GLY A 55 -11.72 0.82 -9.61
CA GLY A 55 -11.25 0.30 -10.89
C GLY A 55 -11.72 -1.12 -11.16
N VAL A 56 -11.73 -1.98 -10.13
CA VAL A 56 -12.29 -3.35 -10.23
C VAL A 56 -13.80 -3.29 -10.44
N GLU A 57 -14.53 -2.47 -9.65
CA GLU A 57 -15.99 -2.35 -9.79
C GLU A 57 -16.43 -1.80 -11.16
N GLN A 58 -15.68 -0.82 -11.69
CA GLN A 58 -15.95 -0.20 -12.99
C GLN A 58 -15.49 -1.06 -14.19
N GLY A 59 -14.74 -2.16 -13.95
CA GLY A 59 -14.25 -3.05 -15.00
C GLY A 59 -12.98 -2.56 -15.71
N PHE A 60 -12.27 -1.55 -15.19
CA PHE A 60 -11.09 -1.00 -15.86
C PHE A 60 -9.95 -2.01 -15.96
N PHE A 61 -9.84 -2.94 -15.02
CA PHE A 61 -8.86 -4.03 -15.08
C PHE A 61 -9.27 -5.11 -16.09
N GLU A 62 -10.56 -5.44 -16.17
CA GLU A 62 -11.07 -6.38 -17.19
C GLU A 62 -10.88 -5.83 -18.61
N ASP A 63 -11.05 -4.52 -18.81
CA ASP A 63 -10.81 -3.84 -20.10
C ASP A 63 -9.34 -3.94 -20.55
N GLU A 64 -8.39 -4.04 -19.60
CA GLU A 64 -6.96 -4.26 -19.83
C GLU A 64 -6.56 -5.76 -19.78
N GLY A 65 -7.55 -6.66 -19.73
CA GLY A 65 -7.34 -8.11 -19.79
C GLY A 65 -6.92 -8.75 -18.46
N LEU A 66 -7.16 -8.09 -17.31
CA LEU A 66 -6.81 -8.59 -16.00
C LEU A 66 -8.05 -8.95 -15.16
N ASP A 67 -8.01 -10.11 -14.49
CA ASP A 67 -8.97 -10.51 -13.46
C ASP A 67 -8.33 -10.28 -12.07
N VAL A 68 -8.69 -9.17 -11.42
CA VAL A 68 -8.06 -8.74 -10.17
C VAL A 68 -8.79 -9.28 -8.95
N GLU A 69 -8.09 -10.05 -8.12
CA GLU A 69 -8.52 -10.43 -6.77
C GLU A 69 -7.77 -9.55 -5.74
N ILE A 70 -8.53 -8.94 -4.82
CA ILE A 70 -7.97 -8.05 -3.79
C ILE A 70 -7.88 -8.77 -2.46
N ASP A 71 -6.65 -8.91 -1.94
CA ASP A 71 -6.37 -9.40 -0.60
C ASP A 71 -6.08 -8.25 0.37
N THR A 72 -6.46 -8.41 1.64
CA THR A 72 -6.24 -7.36 2.65
C THR A 72 -5.24 -7.77 3.72
N ALA A 73 -4.38 -6.82 4.11
CA ALA A 73 -3.37 -6.97 5.15
C ALA A 73 -3.38 -5.79 6.14
N ALA A 74 -2.73 -5.98 7.29
CA ALA A 74 -2.69 -4.97 8.36
C ALA A 74 -1.80 -3.75 8.04
N GLY A 75 -0.87 -3.85 7.09
CA GLY A 75 0.05 -2.78 6.74
C GLY A 75 0.95 -3.14 5.56
N GLY A 76 1.50 -2.13 4.87
CA GLY A 76 2.33 -2.33 3.68
C GLY A 76 3.57 -3.21 3.92
N ALA A 77 4.21 -3.07 5.07
CA ALA A 77 5.36 -3.92 5.44
C ALA A 77 4.99 -5.41 5.53
N ALA A 78 3.73 -5.76 5.84
CA ALA A 78 3.24 -7.14 5.86
C ALA A 78 2.96 -7.68 4.45
N ILE A 79 2.74 -6.81 3.46
CA ILE A 79 2.47 -7.15 2.06
C ILE A 79 3.77 -7.51 1.31
N VAL A 80 4.86 -6.79 1.60
CA VAL A 80 6.16 -6.95 0.92
C VAL A 80 6.63 -8.40 0.77
N PRO A 81 6.61 -9.26 1.81
CA PRO A 81 7.05 -10.65 1.66
C PRO A 81 6.23 -11.45 0.64
N GLY A 82 4.93 -11.22 0.54
CA GLY A 82 4.05 -11.88 -0.42
C GLY A 82 4.36 -11.50 -1.86
N VAL A 83 4.64 -10.22 -2.13
CA VAL A 83 5.07 -9.77 -3.47
C VAL A 83 6.45 -10.31 -3.82
N VAL A 84 7.40 -10.33 -2.88
CA VAL A 84 8.75 -10.89 -3.10
C VAL A 84 8.70 -12.39 -3.37
N SER A 85 7.82 -13.14 -2.69
CA SER A 85 7.65 -14.59 -2.93
C SER A 85 6.89 -14.89 -4.21
N GLY A 86 6.04 -13.95 -4.69
CA GLY A 86 5.15 -14.13 -5.83
C GLY A 86 3.79 -14.74 -5.43
N ASP A 87 3.41 -14.63 -4.15
CA ASP A 87 2.06 -14.95 -3.69
C ASP A 87 1.07 -13.85 -4.12
N PHE A 88 1.57 -12.63 -4.32
CA PHE A 88 0.86 -11.49 -4.90
C PHE A 88 1.66 -10.93 -6.08
N GLU A 89 1.00 -10.62 -7.19
CA GLU A 89 1.59 -9.95 -8.35
C GLU A 89 1.90 -8.50 -8.02
N PHE A 90 0.99 -7.83 -7.30
CA PHE A 90 1.14 -6.44 -6.89
C PHE A 90 0.78 -6.26 -5.41
N GLY A 91 1.31 -5.19 -4.83
CA GLY A 91 0.98 -4.79 -3.47
C GLY A 91 0.86 -3.28 -3.34
N PHE A 92 0.19 -2.83 -2.29
CA PHE A 92 0.10 -1.41 -1.93
C PHE A 92 0.92 -1.12 -0.68
N SER A 93 1.75 -0.08 -0.72
CA SER A 93 2.51 0.36 0.45
C SER A 93 2.91 1.83 0.34
N ASN A 94 3.16 2.47 1.50
CA ASN A 94 3.83 3.77 1.50
C ASN A 94 5.30 3.63 1.04
N TYR A 95 5.82 4.72 0.49
CA TYR A 95 7.14 4.69 -0.15
C TYR A 95 8.28 4.46 0.84
N VAL A 96 8.18 4.93 2.08
CA VAL A 96 9.24 4.71 3.09
C VAL A 96 9.42 3.22 3.40
N SER A 97 8.32 2.46 3.53
CA SER A 97 8.39 0.98 3.66
C SER A 97 9.15 0.34 2.51
N LEU A 98 8.91 0.81 1.28
CA LEU A 98 9.57 0.27 0.08
C LEU A 98 11.04 0.70 -0.02
N TYR A 99 11.38 1.91 0.42
CA TYR A 99 12.78 2.35 0.51
C TYR A 99 13.59 1.42 1.44
N PHE A 100 13.05 1.10 2.62
CA PHE A 100 13.68 0.15 3.53
C PHE A 100 13.73 -1.28 2.97
N ALA A 101 12.72 -1.70 2.23
CA ALA A 101 12.73 -3.00 1.58
C ALA A 101 13.85 -3.08 0.53
N ASN A 102 14.03 -2.03 -0.26
CA ASN A 102 15.08 -1.98 -1.27
C ASN A 102 16.49 -1.78 -0.69
N ASP A 103 16.63 -1.05 0.42
CA ASP A 103 17.91 -1.00 1.15
C ASP A 103 18.38 -2.40 1.61
N ARG A 104 17.41 -3.30 1.88
CA ARG A 104 17.67 -4.72 2.19
C ARG A 104 17.85 -5.61 0.96
N GLY A 105 17.78 -5.04 -0.24
CA GLY A 105 18.00 -5.74 -1.52
C GLY A 105 16.81 -6.57 -2.00
N LEU A 106 15.57 -6.17 -1.68
CA LEU A 106 14.38 -6.93 -2.07
C LEU A 106 13.94 -6.69 -3.53
N GLY A 107 14.48 -5.67 -4.23
CA GLY A 107 14.24 -5.43 -5.65
C GLY A 107 12.75 -5.17 -5.96
N LEU A 108 12.22 -4.10 -5.38
CA LEU A 108 10.83 -3.67 -5.57
C LEU A 108 10.79 -2.34 -6.33
N SER A 109 9.82 -2.19 -7.22
CA SER A 109 9.58 -0.93 -7.94
C SER A 109 8.11 -0.53 -7.83
N VAL A 110 7.87 0.78 -7.72
CA VAL A 110 6.54 1.36 -7.81
C VAL A 110 6.16 1.45 -9.29
N VAL A 111 5.02 0.87 -9.64
CA VAL A 111 4.52 0.80 -11.02
C VAL A 111 3.30 1.66 -11.27
N ALA A 112 2.62 2.10 -10.23
CA ALA A 112 1.55 3.10 -10.30
C ALA A 112 1.52 3.90 -8.99
N ASN A 113 1.21 5.20 -9.09
CA ASN A 113 0.93 6.01 -7.89
C ASN A 113 -0.34 5.52 -7.21
N GLY A 114 -0.60 5.96 -6.00
CA GLY A 114 -1.81 5.64 -5.25
C GLY A 114 -2.49 6.90 -4.75
N VAL A 115 -1.88 7.57 -3.79
CA VAL A 115 -2.47 8.74 -3.16
C VAL A 115 -1.44 9.82 -2.88
N THR A 116 -1.90 11.06 -2.98
CA THR A 116 -1.19 12.28 -2.65
C THR A 116 -1.90 13.01 -1.51
N ALA A 117 -1.19 13.77 -0.71
CA ALA A 117 -1.73 14.64 0.34
C ALA A 117 -2.98 15.40 -0.14
N GLY A 118 -3.96 15.58 0.73
CA GLY A 118 -5.23 16.23 0.39
C GLY A 118 -5.06 17.65 -0.14
N ALA A 119 -6.03 18.11 -0.94
CA ALA A 119 -6.01 19.45 -1.52
C ALA A 119 -6.32 20.57 -0.48
N ASP A 120 -6.98 20.23 0.63
CA ASP A 120 -7.32 21.15 1.71
C ASP A 120 -6.19 21.15 2.74
N LEU A 121 -5.46 22.26 2.83
CA LEU A 121 -4.33 22.41 3.76
C LEU A 121 -4.74 22.43 5.25
N GLU A 122 -6.02 22.65 5.53
CA GLU A 122 -6.57 22.61 6.89
C GLU A 122 -7.17 21.24 7.24
N ARG A 123 -7.16 20.29 6.27
CA ARG A 123 -7.73 18.96 6.43
C ARG A 123 -7.08 17.95 5.49
N ASP A 124 -6.65 16.81 6.04
CA ASP A 124 -6.02 15.74 5.27
C ASP A 124 -6.51 14.37 5.74
N PHE A 125 -6.25 13.34 4.96
CA PHE A 125 -6.62 11.96 5.27
C PHE A 125 -5.67 11.28 6.28
N GLY A 126 -4.55 11.90 6.64
CA GLY A 126 -3.63 11.46 7.68
C GLY A 126 -3.39 12.57 8.70
N GLY A 127 -3.42 12.22 9.99
CA GLY A 127 -3.24 13.20 11.04
C GLY A 127 -2.82 12.62 12.38
N VAL A 128 -2.38 13.48 13.27
CA VAL A 128 -2.07 13.15 14.66
C VAL A 128 -3.22 13.60 15.54
N VAL A 129 -3.80 12.66 16.27
CA VAL A 129 -4.90 12.90 17.21
C VAL A 129 -4.49 12.68 18.65
N VAL A 130 -5.17 13.38 19.54
CA VAL A 130 -5.01 13.29 20.99
C VAL A 130 -6.38 13.21 21.67
N SER A 131 -6.42 12.80 22.94
CA SER A 131 -7.64 12.85 23.74
C SER A 131 -8.15 14.29 23.86
N ALA A 132 -9.47 14.46 24.02
CA ALA A 132 -10.11 15.77 24.09
C ALA A 132 -9.56 16.69 25.20
N ASP A 133 -9.11 16.11 26.30
CA ASP A 133 -8.56 16.78 27.48
C ASP A 133 -7.03 16.84 27.51
N SER A 134 -6.36 16.44 26.43
CA SER A 134 -4.91 16.50 26.28
C SER A 134 -4.40 17.96 26.31
N ASP A 135 -3.24 18.16 26.92
CA ASP A 135 -2.50 19.43 26.93
C ASP A 135 -1.64 19.65 25.67
N ILE A 136 -1.61 18.70 24.74
CA ILE A 136 -0.92 18.80 23.46
C ILE A 136 -1.78 19.64 22.52
N GLU A 137 -1.35 20.83 22.15
CA GLU A 137 -2.11 21.76 21.29
C GLU A 137 -1.49 21.92 19.89
N THR A 138 -0.17 21.74 19.77
CA THR A 138 0.60 21.92 18.52
C THR A 138 1.48 20.71 18.24
N ALA A 139 2.08 20.64 17.05
CA ALA A 139 3.03 19.59 16.71
C ALA A 139 4.26 19.63 17.64
N ALA A 140 4.75 20.81 18.01
CA ALA A 140 5.88 20.96 18.93
C ALA A 140 5.64 20.31 20.31
N ASP A 141 4.39 20.27 20.79
CA ASP A 141 4.02 19.68 22.08
C ASP A 141 4.11 18.14 22.09
N LEU A 142 4.31 17.51 20.94
CA LEU A 142 4.59 16.07 20.82
C LEU A 142 5.99 15.71 21.35
N SER A 143 6.87 16.69 21.55
CA SER A 143 8.21 16.48 22.15
C SER A 143 8.11 15.81 23.51
N GLY A 144 8.81 14.68 23.69
CA GLY A 144 8.80 13.89 24.91
C GLY A 144 7.53 13.07 25.17
N ARG A 145 6.62 12.98 24.20
CA ARG A 145 5.37 12.21 24.28
C ARG A 145 5.52 10.82 23.65
N THR A 146 4.62 9.92 24.03
CA THR A 146 4.46 8.61 23.40
C THR A 146 3.48 8.72 22.24
N VAL A 147 3.95 8.56 21.02
CA VAL A 147 3.16 8.70 19.79
C VAL A 147 3.06 7.35 19.08
N SER A 148 1.86 6.87 18.81
CA SER A 148 1.72 5.64 18.03
C SER A 148 1.81 5.90 16.53
N VAL A 149 2.42 4.92 15.85
CA VAL A 149 2.46 4.77 14.39
C VAL A 149 2.10 3.34 14.04
N ASN A 150 1.58 3.07 12.83
CA ASN A 150 1.19 1.72 12.44
C ASN A 150 2.36 0.77 12.23
N THR A 151 3.53 1.32 11.90
CA THR A 151 4.80 0.59 11.71
C THR A 151 5.93 1.53 12.09
N LEU A 152 6.88 1.06 12.90
CA LEU A 152 8.06 1.85 13.30
C LEU A 152 9.06 2.00 12.16
N ALA A 153 9.87 3.05 12.21
CA ALA A 153 10.85 3.43 11.19
C ALA A 153 10.20 3.52 9.80
N ASN A 154 9.18 4.39 9.66
CA ASN A 154 8.31 4.42 8.50
C ASN A 154 7.84 5.85 8.19
N ILE A 155 6.84 6.01 7.30
CA ILE A 155 6.33 7.31 6.87
C ILE A 155 5.74 8.13 8.03
N GLY A 156 5.09 7.46 9.01
CA GLY A 156 4.53 8.13 10.19
C GLY A 156 5.61 8.84 11.00
N ASP A 157 6.65 8.11 11.41
CA ASP A 157 7.77 8.69 12.16
C ASP A 157 8.48 9.79 11.36
N SER A 158 8.75 9.55 10.06
CA SER A 158 9.46 10.51 9.20
C SER A 158 8.71 11.84 9.09
N THR A 159 7.42 11.80 8.74
CA THR A 159 6.62 13.00 8.52
C THR A 159 6.24 13.71 9.82
N VAL A 160 5.90 12.96 10.88
CA VAL A 160 5.60 13.54 12.20
C VAL A 160 6.86 14.19 12.80
N SER A 161 8.02 13.54 12.69
CA SER A 161 9.28 14.13 13.20
C SER A 161 9.63 15.44 12.50
N GLN A 162 9.47 15.49 11.17
CA GLN A 162 9.74 16.71 10.41
C GLN A 162 8.84 17.86 10.86
N ILE A 163 7.51 17.64 10.91
CA ILE A 163 6.58 18.71 11.30
C ILE A 163 6.75 19.16 12.75
N VAL A 164 7.16 18.26 13.66
CA VAL A 164 7.49 18.64 15.06
C VAL A 164 8.70 19.57 15.10
N ASN A 165 9.76 19.25 14.35
CA ASN A 165 10.94 20.12 14.28
C ASN A 165 10.64 21.45 13.59
N ASP A 166 9.82 21.45 12.53
CA ASP A 166 9.41 22.67 11.81
C ASP A 166 8.56 23.61 12.70
N ASP A 167 7.77 23.04 13.61
CA ASP A 167 6.98 23.78 14.61
C ASP A 167 7.80 24.20 15.84
N GLY A 168 9.11 23.89 15.86
CA GLY A 168 10.06 24.29 16.90
C GLY A 168 10.15 23.34 18.09
N GLY A 169 9.61 22.13 17.97
CA GLY A 169 9.77 21.04 18.93
C GLY A 169 11.10 20.29 18.76
N ASP A 170 11.25 19.19 19.49
CA ASP A 170 12.39 18.29 19.44
C ASP A 170 11.89 16.85 19.18
N ALA A 171 11.82 16.46 17.91
CA ALA A 171 11.34 15.14 17.50
C ALA A 171 12.20 13.99 18.04
N SER A 172 13.48 14.22 18.37
CA SER A 172 14.38 13.20 18.92
C SER A 172 13.95 12.70 20.30
N THR A 173 13.04 13.43 20.96
CA THR A 173 12.51 13.09 22.29
C THR A 173 11.19 12.33 22.25
N ILE A 174 10.58 12.17 21.07
CA ILE A 174 9.35 11.40 20.89
C ILE A 174 9.63 9.92 21.08
N GLU A 175 8.80 9.24 21.89
CA GLU A 175 8.78 7.79 21.96
C GLU A 175 7.76 7.24 20.96
N PHE A 176 8.21 6.83 19.77
CA PHE A 176 7.33 6.15 18.82
C PHE A 176 7.08 4.70 19.23
N VAL A 177 5.80 4.28 19.21
CA VAL A 177 5.37 2.91 19.53
C VAL A 177 4.49 2.38 18.40
N GLU A 178 4.61 1.07 18.10
CA GLU A 178 3.84 0.44 17.05
C GLU A 178 2.45 0.05 17.57
N VAL A 179 1.41 0.64 16.97
CA VAL A 179 0.00 0.29 17.21
C VAL A 179 -0.73 0.36 15.86
N GLY A 180 -1.33 -0.75 15.42
CA GLY A 180 -2.08 -0.78 14.17
C GLY A 180 -3.23 0.23 14.15
N PHE A 181 -3.54 0.79 12.99
CA PHE A 181 -4.58 1.81 12.83
C PHE A 181 -5.93 1.47 13.48
N PRO A 182 -6.47 0.21 13.38
CA PRO A 182 -7.73 -0.13 14.02
C PRO A 182 -7.68 -0.08 15.56
N ASP A 183 -6.52 -0.28 16.15
CA ASP A 183 -6.33 -0.37 17.61
C ASP A 183 -5.92 0.97 18.24
N ALA A 184 -5.40 1.90 17.43
CA ALA A 184 -4.87 3.18 17.90
C ALA A 184 -5.90 4.05 18.64
N PRO A 185 -7.18 4.19 18.20
CA PRO A 185 -8.19 4.95 18.93
C PRO A 185 -8.44 4.40 20.33
N ALA A 186 -8.49 3.07 20.50
CA ALA A 186 -8.69 2.43 21.80
C ALA A 186 -7.47 2.57 22.71
N ALA A 187 -6.25 2.52 22.15
CA ALA A 187 -5.01 2.77 22.91
C ALA A 187 -4.93 4.20 23.42
N LEU A 188 -5.39 5.18 22.61
CA LEU A 188 -5.46 6.59 22.98
C LEU A 188 -6.50 6.81 24.10
N GLU A 189 -7.72 6.29 23.95
CA GLU A 189 -8.77 6.37 24.99
C GLU A 189 -8.32 5.72 26.31
N GLY A 190 -7.60 4.60 26.21
CA GLY A 190 -7.04 3.88 27.36
C GLY A 190 -5.84 4.55 28.03
N GLY A 191 -5.33 5.68 27.50
CA GLY A 191 -4.17 6.40 28.01
C GLY A 191 -2.87 5.58 27.91
N GLN A 192 -2.77 4.67 26.97
CA GLN A 192 -1.57 3.87 26.70
C GLN A 192 -0.56 4.64 25.83
N ILE A 193 -1.04 5.65 25.11
CA ILE A 193 -0.29 6.57 24.26
C ILE A 193 -0.82 7.99 24.50
N ASP A 194 0.03 9.00 24.30
CA ASP A 194 -0.35 10.40 24.42
C ASP A 194 -0.99 10.93 23.14
N ALA A 195 -0.53 10.43 21.98
CA ALA A 195 -1.03 10.79 20.67
C ALA A 195 -0.99 9.59 19.71
N ALA A 196 -1.83 9.62 18.69
CA ALA A 196 -1.85 8.61 17.64
C ALA A 196 -1.74 9.27 16.27
N TRP A 197 -0.76 8.87 15.47
CA TRP A 197 -0.77 9.11 14.04
C TRP A 197 -1.62 8.03 13.37
N ILE A 198 -2.66 8.44 12.69
CA ILE A 198 -3.63 7.57 12.03
C ILE A 198 -4.11 8.16 10.70
N VAL A 199 -4.65 7.32 9.84
CA VAL A 199 -5.22 7.70 8.55
C VAL A 199 -6.70 7.37 8.48
N GLU A 200 -7.40 7.90 7.48
CA GLU A 200 -8.81 7.54 7.24
C GLU A 200 -8.98 6.06 6.86
N PRO A 201 -10.02 5.37 7.32
CA PRO A 201 -11.20 5.90 8.04
C PRO A 201 -11.05 6.06 9.55
N PHE A 202 -9.94 5.65 10.13
CA PHE A 202 -9.72 5.63 11.60
C PHE A 202 -9.60 7.03 12.19
N LEU A 203 -9.15 8.01 11.39
CA LEU A 203 -9.07 9.41 11.80
C LEU A 203 -10.47 9.96 12.10
N THR A 204 -11.41 9.80 11.17
CA THR A 204 -12.81 10.20 11.38
C THR A 204 -13.45 9.43 12.54
N GLN A 205 -13.19 8.12 12.69
CA GLN A 205 -13.68 7.34 13.84
C GLN A 205 -13.17 7.89 15.19
N ALA A 206 -11.89 8.21 15.29
CA ALA A 206 -11.32 8.76 16.50
C ALA A 206 -11.91 10.14 16.84
N VAL A 207 -12.11 10.99 15.85
CA VAL A 207 -12.71 12.33 16.03
C VAL A 207 -14.18 12.21 16.43
N ASP A 208 -14.95 11.32 15.83
CA ASP A 208 -16.36 11.05 16.21
C ASP A 208 -16.46 10.51 17.65
N ALA A 209 -15.47 9.73 18.09
CA ALA A 209 -15.33 9.27 19.50
C ALA A 209 -14.86 10.35 20.46
N GLY A 210 -14.55 11.57 19.99
CA GLY A 210 -14.18 12.73 20.81
C GLY A 210 -12.68 13.04 20.84
N ALA A 211 -11.84 12.39 20.05
CA ALA A 211 -10.45 12.78 19.90
C ALA A 211 -10.35 14.13 19.15
N ARG A 212 -9.22 14.82 19.33
CA ARG A 212 -8.93 16.10 18.68
C ARG A 212 -7.71 15.98 17.78
N VAL A 213 -7.81 16.47 16.54
CA VAL A 213 -6.66 16.55 15.64
C VAL A 213 -5.73 17.67 16.12
N VAL A 214 -4.44 17.37 16.22
CA VAL A 214 -3.37 18.33 16.53
C VAL A 214 -2.79 18.88 15.25
N THR A 215 -2.52 18.00 14.28
CA THR A 215 -1.90 18.37 13.00
C THR A 215 -2.20 17.32 11.93
N TYR A 216 -2.23 17.76 10.67
CA TYR A 216 -2.27 16.90 9.50
C TYR A 216 -0.86 16.79 8.95
N ASN A 217 -0.26 15.60 9.11
CA ASN A 217 1.18 15.44 8.88
C ASN A 217 1.57 15.36 7.40
N PHE A 218 0.69 14.90 6.52
CA PHE A 218 1.05 14.77 5.12
C PHE A 218 1.15 16.13 4.42
N ASN A 219 0.06 16.92 4.42
CA ASN A 219 0.14 18.28 3.88
C ASN A 219 1.00 19.24 4.72
N GLY A 220 1.13 18.99 6.02
CA GLY A 220 2.07 19.73 6.87
C GLY A 220 3.53 19.47 6.50
N PHE A 221 3.84 18.26 6.06
CA PHE A 221 5.15 17.90 5.53
C PHE A 221 5.38 18.50 4.13
N ASP A 222 4.46 18.23 3.21
CA ASP A 222 4.49 18.75 1.84
C ASP A 222 3.11 18.61 1.18
N PRO A 223 2.50 19.70 0.69
CA PRO A 223 1.21 19.61 0.00
C PRO A 223 1.20 18.76 -1.27
N GLU A 224 2.38 18.51 -1.88
CA GLU A 224 2.53 17.66 -3.06
C GLU A 224 3.04 16.25 -2.71
N LEU A 225 3.05 15.88 -1.42
CA LEU A 225 3.53 14.58 -0.96
C LEU A 225 2.73 13.44 -1.56
N ASP A 226 3.36 12.64 -2.40
CA ASP A 226 2.86 11.31 -2.74
C ASP A 226 3.22 10.34 -1.62
N VAL A 227 2.18 9.73 -1.03
CA VAL A 227 2.29 8.99 0.23
C VAL A 227 2.59 7.52 -0.02
N ALA A 228 1.89 6.93 -0.98
CA ALA A 228 1.87 5.50 -1.22
C ALA A 228 1.52 5.18 -2.67
N GLY A 229 1.87 3.97 -3.10
CA GLY A 229 1.56 3.51 -4.44
C GLY A 229 1.57 1.99 -4.55
N TYR A 230 1.30 1.53 -5.77
CA TYR A 230 1.29 0.13 -6.10
C TYR A 230 2.67 -0.31 -6.59
N PHE A 231 3.15 -1.40 -6.05
CA PHE A 231 4.49 -1.92 -6.31
C PHE A 231 4.46 -3.39 -6.71
N THR A 232 5.53 -3.79 -7.38
CA THR A 232 5.79 -5.19 -7.70
C THR A 232 7.29 -5.49 -7.61
N SER A 233 7.68 -6.75 -7.83
CA SER A 233 9.09 -7.16 -7.86
C SER A 233 9.73 -6.88 -9.22
N GLU A 234 11.04 -6.59 -9.25
CA GLU A 234 11.83 -6.51 -10.48
C GLU A 234 11.70 -7.79 -11.32
N ARG A 235 11.51 -8.95 -10.67
CA ARG A 235 11.26 -10.21 -11.35
C ARG A 235 9.96 -10.17 -12.15
N MET A 236 8.87 -9.69 -11.54
CA MET A 236 7.56 -9.57 -12.21
C MET A 236 7.65 -8.62 -13.41
N ILE A 237 8.34 -7.49 -13.28
CA ILE A 237 8.57 -6.54 -14.38
C ILE A 237 9.34 -7.21 -15.53
N ALA A 238 10.35 -8.04 -15.21
CA ALA A 238 11.18 -8.69 -16.23
C ALA A 238 10.49 -9.88 -16.92
N GLU A 239 9.68 -10.64 -16.18
CA GLU A 239 9.05 -11.88 -16.67
C GLU A 239 7.68 -11.64 -17.31
N ASN A 240 6.91 -10.64 -16.81
CA ASN A 240 5.55 -10.32 -17.25
C ASN A 240 5.33 -8.82 -17.51
N PRO A 241 6.15 -8.17 -18.37
CA PRO A 241 6.07 -6.72 -18.59
C PRO A 241 4.70 -6.28 -19.12
N GLU A 242 4.03 -7.08 -19.94
CA GLU A 242 2.70 -6.77 -20.48
C GLU A 242 1.63 -6.73 -19.37
N VAL A 243 1.72 -7.60 -18.36
CA VAL A 243 0.81 -7.58 -17.19
C VAL A 243 1.05 -6.33 -16.34
N VAL A 244 2.31 -5.94 -16.16
CA VAL A 244 2.67 -4.71 -15.44
C VAL A 244 2.15 -3.48 -16.17
N ASP A 245 2.26 -3.43 -17.49
CA ASP A 245 1.76 -2.32 -18.31
C ASP A 245 0.23 -2.24 -18.26
N SER A 246 -0.47 -3.38 -18.39
CA SER A 246 -1.94 -3.47 -18.24
C SER A 246 -2.39 -3.00 -16.85
N PHE A 247 -1.72 -3.48 -15.79
CA PHE A 247 -2.04 -3.06 -14.41
C PHE A 247 -1.86 -1.55 -14.21
N ARG A 248 -0.74 -1.00 -14.70
CA ARG A 248 -0.47 0.45 -14.65
C ARG A 248 -1.53 1.25 -15.39
N SER A 249 -1.91 0.83 -16.61
CA SER A 249 -2.94 1.48 -17.42
C SER A 249 -4.28 1.51 -16.70
N ALA A 250 -4.73 0.37 -16.17
CA ALA A 250 -5.96 0.25 -15.41
C ALA A 250 -5.94 1.11 -14.12
N MET A 251 -4.80 1.10 -13.39
CA MET A 251 -4.64 1.93 -12.19
C MET A 251 -4.69 3.42 -12.51
N ASN A 252 -4.01 3.87 -13.56
CA ASN A 252 -4.04 5.29 -13.96
C ASN A 252 -5.48 5.71 -14.31
N THR A 253 -6.22 4.90 -15.06
CA THR A 253 -7.65 5.12 -15.35
C THR A 253 -8.47 5.17 -14.05
N SER A 254 -8.19 4.27 -13.11
CA SER A 254 -8.88 4.21 -11.81
C SER A 254 -8.60 5.45 -10.95
N LEU A 255 -7.36 5.94 -10.93
CA LEU A 255 -6.97 7.16 -10.21
C LEU A 255 -7.65 8.40 -10.81
N GLU A 256 -7.63 8.56 -12.15
CA GLU A 256 -8.31 9.64 -12.84
C GLU A 256 -9.83 9.62 -12.59
N PHE A 257 -10.43 8.43 -12.59
CA PHE A 257 -11.84 8.27 -12.28
C PHE A 257 -12.16 8.66 -10.82
N ALA A 258 -11.37 8.18 -9.86
CA ALA A 258 -11.53 8.49 -8.44
C ALA A 258 -11.39 10.00 -8.17
N GLU A 259 -10.40 10.66 -8.75
CA GLU A 259 -10.19 12.11 -8.62
C GLU A 259 -11.39 12.91 -9.17
N ALA A 260 -11.97 12.46 -10.28
CA ALA A 260 -13.10 13.13 -10.91
C ALA A 260 -14.44 12.83 -10.22
N ASN A 261 -14.56 11.76 -9.42
CA ASN A 261 -15.81 11.25 -8.87
C ASN A 261 -15.73 10.99 -7.35
N PRO A 262 -15.57 12.03 -6.51
CA PRO A 262 -15.40 11.86 -5.06
C PRO A 262 -16.60 11.20 -4.36
N ASP A 263 -17.81 11.30 -4.92
CA ASP A 263 -18.99 10.62 -4.38
C ASP A 263 -18.89 9.11 -4.58
N GLU A 264 -18.40 8.63 -5.74
CA GLU A 264 -18.14 7.21 -6.01
C GLU A 264 -17.03 6.67 -5.11
N VAL A 265 -16.00 7.49 -4.78
CA VAL A 265 -14.98 7.15 -3.79
C VAL A 265 -15.62 6.90 -2.42
N ARG A 266 -16.57 7.73 -1.99
CA ARG A 266 -17.29 7.54 -0.73
C ARG A 266 -18.16 6.29 -0.75
N ASP A 267 -18.84 6.05 -1.86
CA ASP A 267 -19.72 4.90 -2.02
C ASP A 267 -18.94 3.59 -1.95
N ILE A 268 -17.78 3.48 -2.63
CA ILE A 268 -16.98 2.26 -2.60
C ILE A 268 -16.41 1.95 -1.21
N LEU A 269 -16.14 2.96 -0.37
CA LEU A 269 -15.69 2.77 1.02
C LEU A 269 -16.67 1.93 1.84
N THR A 270 -17.96 1.95 1.51
CA THR A 270 -18.99 1.14 2.19
C THR A 270 -18.81 -0.35 1.97
N THR A 271 -18.10 -0.77 0.93
CA THR A 271 -17.95 -2.18 0.55
C THR A 271 -16.84 -2.89 1.31
N TYR A 272 -15.82 -2.17 1.77
CA TYR A 272 -14.65 -2.75 2.41
C TYR A 272 -14.28 -2.12 3.77
N THR A 273 -15.00 -1.08 4.21
CA THR A 273 -14.85 -0.52 5.56
C THR A 273 -16.06 -0.83 6.43
N THR A 274 -15.96 -0.59 7.73
CA THR A 274 -17.07 -0.79 8.69
C THR A 274 -17.78 0.51 9.05
N LEU A 275 -17.48 1.62 8.35
CA LEU A 275 -18.09 2.92 8.61
C LEU A 275 -19.55 2.97 8.18
N THR A 276 -20.34 3.78 8.92
CA THR A 276 -21.66 4.15 8.46
C THR A 276 -21.60 5.19 7.34
N PRO A 277 -22.59 5.28 6.45
CA PRO A 277 -22.61 6.30 5.41
C PRO A 277 -22.43 7.73 5.96
N GLU A 278 -22.99 8.03 7.14
CA GLU A 278 -22.89 9.34 7.78
C GLU A 278 -21.45 9.70 8.20
N LEU A 279 -20.64 8.71 8.57
CA LEU A 279 -19.21 8.91 8.87
C LEU A 279 -18.39 8.99 7.59
N ILE A 280 -18.73 8.20 6.57
CA ILE A 280 -18.05 8.25 5.26
C ILE A 280 -18.15 9.65 4.63
N GLU A 281 -19.28 10.34 4.77
CA GLU A 281 -19.44 11.75 4.33
C GLU A 281 -18.44 12.70 5.02
N GLN A 282 -17.94 12.33 6.19
CA GLN A 282 -17.00 13.14 6.95
C GLN A 282 -15.53 12.82 6.66
N ILE A 283 -15.23 11.76 5.92
CA ILE A 283 -13.84 11.38 5.58
C ILE A 283 -13.18 12.47 4.73
N ALA A 284 -11.93 12.81 5.08
CA ALA A 284 -11.06 13.58 4.20
C ALA A 284 -10.53 12.65 3.10
N LEU A 285 -10.80 12.99 1.84
CA LEU A 285 -10.28 12.22 0.72
C LEU A 285 -8.86 12.69 0.36
N PRO A 286 -7.95 11.75 0.02
CA PRO A 286 -6.70 12.10 -0.65
C PRO A 286 -6.93 12.63 -2.04
N ARG A 287 -5.89 13.14 -2.71
CA ARG A 287 -5.88 13.30 -4.15
C ARG A 287 -5.44 11.98 -4.80
N PHE A 288 -6.07 11.67 -5.92
CA PHE A 288 -5.75 10.47 -6.70
C PHE A 288 -5.06 10.90 -8.00
N ARG A 289 -3.74 11.07 -7.96
CA ARG A 289 -2.95 11.47 -9.12
C ARG A 289 -2.18 10.27 -9.68
N ALA A 290 -2.11 10.16 -11.01
CA ALA A 290 -1.28 9.16 -11.67
C ALA A 290 0.21 9.55 -11.65
N GLU A 291 0.51 10.85 -11.78
CA GLU A 291 1.86 11.37 -11.76
C GLU A 291 2.42 11.43 -10.33
N VAL A 292 3.73 11.19 -10.20
CA VAL A 292 4.48 11.32 -8.95
C VAL A 292 5.32 12.59 -8.97
N ASP A 293 5.31 13.36 -7.88
CA ASP A 293 6.22 14.49 -7.67
C ASP A 293 7.56 14.00 -7.11
N LEU A 294 8.57 13.91 -7.98
CA LEU A 294 9.90 13.42 -7.59
C LEU A 294 10.61 14.34 -6.59
N ASP A 295 10.32 15.65 -6.59
CA ASP A 295 10.89 16.56 -5.59
C ASP A 295 10.29 16.29 -4.20
N ALA A 296 8.99 16.03 -4.11
CA ALA A 296 8.34 15.62 -2.85
C ALA A 296 8.81 14.22 -2.41
N ALA A 297 8.94 13.27 -3.34
CA ALA A 297 9.49 11.94 -3.07
C ALA A 297 10.93 12.00 -2.53
N GLN A 298 11.78 12.91 -3.07
CA GLN A 298 13.13 13.12 -2.56
C GLN A 298 13.12 13.69 -1.14
N ARG A 299 12.26 14.68 -0.85
CA ARG A 299 12.12 15.20 0.52
C ARG A 299 11.68 14.12 1.51
N LEU A 300 10.76 13.23 1.10
CA LEU A 300 10.34 12.09 1.93
C LEU A 300 11.50 11.11 2.17
N ALA A 301 12.30 10.81 1.15
CA ALA A 301 13.46 9.95 1.28
C ALA A 301 14.52 10.56 2.23
N ASP A 302 14.76 11.87 2.12
CA ASP A 302 15.69 12.59 3.01
C ASP A 302 15.18 12.58 4.47
N ALA A 303 13.88 12.76 4.69
CA ALA A 303 13.27 12.66 6.02
C ALA A 303 13.37 11.23 6.59
N ALA A 304 13.21 10.20 5.76
CA ALA A 304 13.41 8.81 6.19
C ALA A 304 14.86 8.53 6.60
N VAL A 305 15.84 9.15 5.92
CA VAL A 305 17.26 9.07 6.30
C VAL A 305 17.50 9.78 7.64
N GLU A 306 16.91 10.97 7.83
CA GLU A 306 17.15 11.77 9.03
C GLU A 306 16.45 11.20 10.27
N PHE A 307 15.18 10.77 10.14
CA PHE A 307 14.35 10.44 11.30
C PHE A 307 14.06 8.95 11.49
N SER A 308 14.03 8.17 10.41
CA SER A 308 13.63 6.75 10.48
C SER A 308 14.81 5.78 10.34
N GLY A 309 16.02 6.29 10.12
CA GLY A 309 17.24 5.48 10.07
C GLY A 309 17.47 4.76 8.75
N LEU A 310 16.88 5.25 7.65
CA LEU A 310 17.25 4.79 6.30
C LEU A 310 18.72 5.15 6.04
N PRO A 311 19.60 4.21 5.60
CA PRO A 311 21.02 4.50 5.45
C PRO A 311 21.37 5.56 4.41
N SER A 312 20.59 5.61 3.32
CA SER A 312 20.71 6.61 2.24
C SER A 312 19.41 6.71 1.46
N ALA A 313 19.14 7.87 0.85
CA ALA A 313 18.03 8.02 -0.09
C ALA A 313 18.20 7.05 -1.28
N PRO A 314 17.10 6.45 -1.78
CA PRO A 314 17.14 5.56 -2.93
C PRO A 314 17.39 6.33 -4.23
N ASP A 315 17.76 5.59 -5.29
CA ASP A 315 17.69 6.10 -6.67
C ASP A 315 16.22 6.13 -7.11
N LEU A 316 15.62 7.32 -7.13
CA LEU A 316 14.20 7.48 -7.43
C LEU A 316 13.85 7.14 -8.89
N ASP A 317 14.76 7.37 -9.84
CA ASP A 317 14.54 7.02 -11.24
C ASP A 317 14.47 5.50 -11.45
N ALA A 318 15.21 4.73 -10.64
CA ALA A 318 15.13 3.27 -10.65
C ALA A 318 13.95 2.74 -9.80
N PHE A 319 13.53 3.49 -8.79
CA PHE A 319 12.47 3.09 -7.89
C PHE A 319 11.07 3.26 -8.49
N PHE A 320 10.83 4.34 -9.24
CA PHE A 320 9.57 4.62 -9.93
C PHE A 320 9.63 4.17 -11.39
N VAL A 321 8.91 3.11 -11.73
CA VAL A 321 8.79 2.55 -13.08
C VAL A 321 7.37 2.85 -13.59
N LEU A 322 7.14 4.11 -13.95
CA LEU A 322 5.81 4.64 -14.28
C LEU A 322 5.55 4.78 -15.79
N GLU A 323 6.54 4.44 -16.65
CA GLU A 323 6.45 4.49 -18.11
C GLU A 323 6.53 3.10 -18.74
#